data_9661224e0aa185d2e42f0ff95b1fa76e
#
_entry.id   9661224e0aa185d2e42f0ff95b1fa76e
#
_cell.length_a   1.000
_cell.length_b   1.000
_cell.length_c   1.000
_cell.angle_alpha   90.00
_cell.angle_beta   90.00
_cell.angle_gamma   90.00
#
_symmetry.space_group_name_H-M   'P 1'
#
loop_
_entity.id
_entity.type
_entity.pdbx_description
1 polymer ?
#
loop_
_entity_poly.entity_id
_entity_poly.type
_entity_poly.pdbx_seq_one_letter_code
_entity_poly.pdbx_strand_id
1 'polypeptide(L)'
;MKNSEDLQFFLDTYKSTPPEIVFEWNDPETDAKGWVVINSLKGGAAGGGTRMRKGLTKEEVMSLAKVMEIKFSVCGPSIGGAKSGIDFDPSDPRRTEVLERW
;
A
#
# COMPACT_ATOMS: atom_id res chain seq x y z
N MET A 1 -23.02 -13.15 1.47
CA MET A 1 -22.72 -13.90 2.69
C MET A 1 -23.98 -14.10 3.50
N LYS A 2 -24.11 -15.26 4.11
CA LYS A 2 -25.38 -15.65 4.74
C LYS A 2 -25.46 -15.28 6.21
N ASN A 3 -24.32 -15.12 6.89
CA ASN A 3 -24.28 -14.79 8.31
C ASN A 3 -22.93 -14.15 8.69
N SER A 4 -22.81 -13.74 9.96
CA SER A 4 -21.62 -13.07 10.45
C SER A 4 -20.37 -13.96 10.51
N GLU A 5 -20.53 -15.27 10.64
CA GLU A 5 -19.40 -16.21 10.65
C GLU A 5 -18.80 -16.33 9.27
N ASP A 6 -19.62 -16.40 8.21
CA ASP A 6 -19.16 -16.43 6.83
C ASP A 6 -18.42 -15.14 6.46
N LEU A 7 -18.94 -14.00 6.90
CA LEU A 7 -18.30 -12.70 6.68
C LEU A 7 -16.97 -12.63 7.40
N GLN A 8 -16.90 -13.09 8.65
CA GLN A 8 -15.66 -13.06 9.42
C GLN A 8 -14.59 -13.95 8.79
N PHE A 9 -14.96 -15.15 8.36
CA PHE A 9 -14.05 -16.05 7.65
C PHE A 9 -13.51 -15.43 6.37
N PHE A 10 -14.38 -14.80 5.59
CA PHE A 10 -13.97 -14.09 4.37
C PHE A 10 -12.97 -12.97 4.67
N LEU A 11 -13.27 -12.14 5.68
CA LEU A 11 -12.41 -11.03 6.06
C LEU A 11 -11.04 -11.53 6.56
N ASP A 12 -11.01 -12.58 7.37
CA ASP A 12 -9.78 -13.14 7.89
C ASP A 12 -8.93 -13.72 6.74
N THR A 13 -9.54 -14.43 5.82
CA THR A 13 -8.87 -14.95 4.63
C THR A 13 -8.31 -13.82 3.78
N TYR A 14 -9.09 -12.78 3.55
CA TYR A 14 -8.64 -11.62 2.78
C TYR A 14 -7.45 -10.92 3.43
N LYS A 15 -7.51 -10.69 4.74
CA LYS A 15 -6.43 -10.03 5.48
C LYS A 15 -5.13 -10.83 5.49
N SER A 16 -5.23 -12.16 5.50
CA SER A 16 -4.06 -13.03 5.51
C SER A 16 -3.48 -13.30 4.12
N THR A 17 -4.21 -12.96 3.06
CA THR A 17 -3.73 -13.13 1.68
C THR A 17 -2.62 -12.13 1.40
N PRO A 18 -1.44 -12.58 0.96
CA PRO A 18 -0.34 -11.65 0.65
C PRO A 18 -0.65 -10.82 -0.59
N PRO A 19 -0.05 -9.63 -0.72
CA PRO A 19 -0.20 -8.83 -1.94
C PRO A 19 0.47 -9.54 -3.12
N GLU A 20 0.01 -9.21 -4.33
CA GLU A 20 0.58 -9.82 -5.54
C GLU A 20 1.99 -9.34 -5.82
N ILE A 21 2.27 -8.05 -5.57
CA ILE A 21 3.57 -7.46 -5.90
C ILE A 21 4.01 -6.53 -4.77
N VAL A 22 5.26 -6.66 -4.35
CA VAL A 22 5.90 -5.73 -3.41
C VAL A 22 7.24 -5.33 -4.00
N PHE A 23 7.43 -4.03 -4.25
CA PHE A 23 8.71 -3.45 -4.60
C PHE A 23 9.31 -2.77 -3.38
N GLU A 24 10.60 -2.93 -3.18
CA GLU A 24 11.33 -2.29 -2.10
C GLU A 24 12.47 -1.45 -2.67
N TRP A 25 12.66 -0.27 -2.11
CA TRP A 25 13.66 0.70 -2.57
C TRP A 25 14.43 1.26 -1.39
N ASN A 26 15.72 1.43 -1.58
CA ASN A 26 16.61 2.07 -0.62
C ASN A 26 17.27 3.24 -1.31
N ASP A 27 17.14 4.45 -0.72
CA ASP A 27 17.78 5.62 -1.29
C ASP A 27 19.30 5.50 -1.16
N PRO A 28 20.06 5.69 -2.25
CA PRO A 28 21.52 5.57 -2.20
C PRO A 28 22.21 6.72 -1.46
N GLU A 29 21.53 7.84 -1.20
CA GLU A 29 22.13 9.04 -0.64
C GLU A 29 21.66 9.38 0.77
N THR A 30 20.57 8.76 1.23
CA THR A 30 20.04 8.94 2.59
C THR A 30 19.69 7.57 3.18
N ASP A 31 19.08 7.56 4.35
CA ASP A 31 18.55 6.33 4.96
C ASP A 31 17.08 6.09 4.61
N ALA A 32 16.53 6.83 3.66
CA ALA A 32 15.16 6.66 3.22
C ALA A 32 14.95 5.29 2.60
N LYS A 33 13.82 4.67 2.92
CA LYS A 33 13.35 3.41 2.33
C LYS A 33 11.96 3.62 1.78
N GLY A 34 11.63 2.89 0.73
CA GLY A 34 10.31 3.00 0.15
C GLY A 34 9.78 1.66 -0.34
N TRP A 35 8.48 1.57 -0.46
CA TRP A 35 7.79 0.38 -0.93
C TRP A 35 6.65 0.77 -1.86
N VAL A 36 6.47 -0.02 -2.91
CA VAL A 36 5.25 0.00 -3.70
C VAL A 36 4.60 -1.36 -3.51
N VAL A 37 3.39 -1.35 -3.01
CA VAL A 37 2.62 -2.58 -2.76
C VAL A 37 1.40 -2.58 -3.65
N ILE A 38 1.27 -3.61 -4.47
CA ILE A 38 0.09 -3.85 -5.29
C ILE A 38 -0.62 -5.06 -4.71
N ASN A 39 -1.77 -4.81 -4.07
CA ASN A 39 -2.53 -5.89 -3.44
C ASN A 39 -3.08 -6.86 -4.47
N SER A 40 -3.68 -6.34 -5.53
CA SER A 40 -4.09 -7.15 -6.67
C SER A 40 -4.17 -6.29 -7.93
N LEU A 41 -4.17 -6.93 -9.08
CA LEU A 41 -4.37 -6.31 -10.37
C LEU A 41 -5.78 -6.60 -10.91
N LYS A 42 -6.75 -6.69 -10.00
CA LYS A 42 -8.15 -6.91 -10.35
C LYS A 42 -8.60 -5.89 -11.39
N GLY A 43 -9.21 -6.36 -12.46
CA GLY A 43 -9.62 -5.49 -13.56
C GLY A 43 -8.48 -4.99 -14.43
N GLY A 44 -7.27 -5.52 -14.27
CA GLY A 44 -6.11 -5.18 -15.09
C GLY A 44 -5.35 -3.93 -14.64
N ALA A 45 -5.71 -3.36 -13.49
CA ALA A 45 -5.07 -2.14 -12.97
C ALA A 45 -5.10 -2.13 -11.45
N ALA A 46 -4.29 -1.28 -10.86
CA ALA A 46 -4.32 -1.00 -9.43
C ALA A 46 -4.06 0.48 -9.19
N GLY A 47 -4.66 1.04 -8.16
CA GLY A 47 -4.53 2.45 -7.84
C GLY A 47 -4.36 2.70 -6.35
N GLY A 48 -3.77 3.84 -6.03
CA GLY A 48 -3.52 4.29 -4.67
C GLY A 48 -2.58 5.47 -4.64
N GLY A 49 -2.33 6.01 -3.47
CA GLY A 49 -1.45 7.16 -3.28
C GLY A 49 -0.10 6.81 -2.69
N THR A 50 0.68 7.85 -2.39
CA THR A 50 1.99 7.73 -1.75
C THR A 50 1.96 8.43 -0.40
N ARG A 51 2.49 7.77 0.64
CA ARG A 51 2.61 8.32 1.98
C ARG A 51 4.07 8.44 2.37
N MET A 52 4.45 9.56 2.97
CA MET A 52 5.77 9.73 3.56
C MET A 52 5.61 9.99 5.05
N ARG A 53 6.24 9.16 5.87
CA ARG A 53 6.23 9.31 7.32
C ARG A 53 7.46 8.65 7.91
N LYS A 54 8.10 9.30 8.86
CA LYS A 54 9.20 8.68 9.62
C LYS A 54 8.68 7.47 10.40
N GLY A 55 9.36 6.35 10.26
CA GLY A 55 8.95 5.11 10.92
C GLY A 55 7.90 4.30 10.15
N LEU A 56 7.56 4.70 8.93
CA LEU A 56 6.66 3.91 8.09
C LEU A 56 7.27 2.53 7.81
N THR A 57 6.44 1.49 7.83
CA THR A 57 6.88 0.12 7.59
C THR A 57 6.22 -0.46 6.34
N LYS A 58 6.83 -1.50 5.80
CA LYS A 58 6.26 -2.25 4.68
C LYS A 58 4.87 -2.79 5.04
N GLU A 59 4.70 -3.28 6.25
CA GLU A 59 3.45 -3.85 6.73
C GLU A 59 2.32 -2.82 6.73
N GLU A 60 2.62 -1.58 7.12
CA GLU A 60 1.63 -0.49 7.05
C GLU A 60 1.23 -0.20 5.61
N VAL A 61 2.20 -0.18 4.69
CA VAL A 61 1.92 0.06 3.26
C VAL A 61 1.05 -1.07 2.70
N MET A 62 1.34 -2.32 3.07
CA MET A 62 0.54 -3.48 2.68
C MET A 62 -0.91 -3.36 3.16
N SER A 63 -1.10 -2.95 4.41
CA SER A 63 -2.44 -2.75 4.98
C SER A 63 -3.20 -1.64 4.25
N LEU A 64 -2.53 -0.56 3.92
CA LEU A 64 -3.13 0.57 3.19
C LEU A 64 -3.52 0.17 1.76
N ALA A 65 -2.74 -0.67 1.10
CA ALA A 65 -3.09 -1.19 -0.22
C ALA A 65 -4.39 -2.01 -0.18
N LYS A 66 -4.56 -2.84 0.85
CA LYS A 66 -5.81 -3.58 1.05
C LYS A 66 -7.01 -2.67 1.29
N VAL A 67 -6.82 -1.63 2.10
CA VAL A 67 -7.87 -0.64 2.35
C VAL A 67 -8.29 0.06 1.07
N MET A 68 -7.33 0.40 0.20
CA MET A 68 -7.65 1.02 -1.09
C MET A 68 -8.48 0.09 -1.98
N GLU A 69 -8.16 -1.20 -2.00
CA GLU A 69 -8.94 -2.16 -2.77
C GLU A 69 -10.37 -2.30 -2.26
N ILE A 70 -10.55 -2.30 -0.94
CA ILE A 70 -11.90 -2.32 -0.33
C ILE A 70 -12.68 -1.07 -0.73
N LYS A 71 -12.05 0.11 -0.69
CA LYS A 71 -12.69 1.36 -1.10
C LYS A 71 -13.15 1.31 -2.55
N PHE A 72 -12.30 0.84 -3.45
CA PHE A 72 -12.67 0.71 -4.87
C PHE A 72 -13.79 -0.29 -5.09
N SER A 73 -13.83 -1.37 -4.32
CA SER A 73 -14.90 -2.36 -4.41
C SER A 73 -16.25 -1.81 -4.00
N VAL A 74 -16.28 -0.85 -3.08
CA VAL A 74 -17.53 -0.29 -2.53
C VAL A 74 -18.03 0.89 -3.35
N CYS A 75 -17.16 1.82 -3.71
CA CYS A 75 -17.58 3.11 -4.27
C CYS A 75 -16.70 3.65 -5.38
N GLY A 76 -15.79 2.84 -5.90
CA GLY A 76 -14.84 3.27 -6.92
C GLY A 76 -14.84 2.38 -8.15
N PRO A 77 -13.84 2.52 -9.02
CA PRO A 77 -13.69 1.66 -10.17
C PRO A 77 -13.36 0.24 -9.77
N SER A 78 -13.65 -0.71 -10.65
CA SER A 78 -13.39 -2.14 -10.39
C SER A 78 -11.93 -2.48 -10.69
N ILE A 79 -11.02 -1.98 -9.84
CA ILE A 79 -9.59 -2.21 -9.95
C ILE A 79 -9.03 -2.66 -8.60
N GLY A 80 -7.80 -3.15 -8.62
CA GLY A 80 -7.10 -3.55 -7.41
C GLY A 80 -6.59 -2.35 -6.60
N GLY A 81 -6.22 -2.61 -5.36
CA GLY A 81 -5.64 -1.62 -4.47
C GLY A 81 -4.13 -1.62 -4.52
N ALA A 82 -3.56 -0.44 -4.54
CA ALA A 82 -2.12 -0.25 -4.43
C ALA A 82 -1.83 0.88 -3.45
N LYS A 83 -0.64 0.88 -2.91
CA LYS A 83 -0.14 1.97 -2.07
C LYS A 83 1.36 2.03 -2.20
N SER A 84 1.90 3.23 -2.16
CA SER A 84 3.33 3.40 -2.00
C SER A 84 3.62 4.19 -0.73
N GLY A 85 4.81 4.02 -0.20
CA GLY A 85 5.19 4.69 1.02
C GLY A 85 6.69 4.85 1.13
N ILE A 86 7.11 5.92 1.79
CA ILE A 86 8.50 6.23 2.02
C ILE A 86 8.70 6.46 3.51
N ASP A 87 9.63 5.71 4.10
CA ASP A 87 10.07 5.92 5.48
C ASP A 87 11.09 7.05 5.49
N PHE A 88 10.62 8.26 5.66
CA PHE A 88 11.46 9.46 5.73
C PHE A 88 10.67 10.59 6.38
N ASP A 89 11.35 11.47 7.09
CA ASP A 89 10.72 12.61 7.74
C ASP A 89 10.31 13.65 6.69
N PRO A 90 9.00 13.92 6.51
CA PRO A 90 8.55 14.88 5.52
C PRO A 90 8.94 16.33 5.83
N SER A 91 9.42 16.63 7.05
CA SER A 91 9.93 17.96 7.40
C SER A 91 11.43 18.10 7.14
N ASP A 92 12.12 17.02 6.77
CA ASP A 92 13.55 17.06 6.45
C ASP A 92 13.77 17.91 5.18
N PRO A 93 14.77 18.82 5.18
CA PRO A 93 15.04 19.63 4.00
C PRO A 93 15.46 18.85 2.77
N ARG A 94 15.90 17.60 2.92
CA ARG A 94 16.24 16.71 1.80
C ARG A 94 15.03 15.99 1.20
N ARG A 95 13.83 16.29 1.68
CA ARG A 95 12.59 15.64 1.22
C ARG A 95 12.42 15.70 -0.29
N THR A 96 12.63 16.84 -0.90
CA THR A 96 12.46 17.03 -2.35
C THR A 96 13.43 16.14 -3.13
N GLU A 97 14.68 16.06 -2.69
CA GLU A 97 15.69 15.21 -3.33
C GLU A 97 15.32 13.73 -3.24
N VAL A 98 14.81 13.29 -2.09
CA VAL A 98 14.36 11.91 -1.90
C VAL A 98 13.18 11.61 -2.83
N LEU A 99 12.21 12.52 -2.93
CA LEU A 99 11.07 12.35 -3.83
C LEU A 99 11.48 12.31 -5.30
N GLU A 100 12.48 13.10 -5.70
CA GLU A 100 12.97 13.08 -7.07
C GLU A 100 13.63 11.75 -7.43
N ARG A 101 14.32 11.13 -6.48
CA ARG A 101 14.93 9.82 -6.71
C ARG A 101 13.93 8.67 -6.61
N TRP A 102 12.86 8.85 -5.84
CA TRP A 102 11.78 7.88 -5.70
C TRP A 102 10.99 7.71 -7.00
#